data_e6bfe363785d46b2f635017aef305be3
#
_entry.id   e6bfe363785d46b2f635017aef305be3
#
_cell.length_a   1.000
_cell.length_b   1.000
_cell.length_c   1.000
_cell.angle_alpha   90.00
_cell.angle_beta   90.00
_cell.angle_gamma   90.00
#
_symmetry.space_group_name_H-M   'P 1'
#
loop_
_entity.id
_entity.type
_entity.pdbx_description
1 polymer ?
#
loop_
_entity_poly.entity_id
_entity_poly.type
_entity_poly.pdbx_seq_one_letter_code
_entity_poly.pdbx_strand_id
1 'polypeptide(L)'
;MSTLPTTHHKTVPDATDYKGHPAQSSKTGGWSASAMILGGEIMERLTTLGIAVNLVTYLTGTMHLGNATSANVVTNFVGTSFMLCLLGGFLADTFLGRYLTIAIFATVQATGVTILTISTIIKSLHPPKCNIESAQPCERASSMQLMVLYLALYITALGTGGVKSSVSGFGSDQFDDTNKGEKKQMIKFFNWFYFFVSIGSLAATTILVYIQDNQGREWGYGICACAIVFALVVFLSGTSTYRFRTLLGSPLTQFAVVFVAAWRKRHLELPSDSSLLFNEEYISNETHMTKKQRLPHSKQFRFLDKAAIKESGGITDTRKWYLTTLTDVEEVKLVIRMLPIWATTIMFWTIHAQMTTFSVSQATTMDRHIGKSFQIPVHCSSCKESA
;
A
#
# COMPACT_ATOMS: atom_id res chain seq x y z
N MET A 1 -36.58 32.21 31.16
CA MET A 1 -36.42 31.12 30.19
C MET A 1 -35.06 31.29 29.53
N SER A 2 -34.04 30.62 30.06
CA SER A 2 -32.68 30.69 29.56
C SER A 2 -32.53 29.70 28.39
N THR A 3 -32.39 30.23 27.19
CA THR A 3 -32.04 29.43 26.02
C THR A 3 -30.61 28.92 26.21
N LEU A 4 -30.45 27.63 26.52
CA LEU A 4 -29.17 26.94 26.43
C LEU A 4 -28.62 27.12 25.01
N PRO A 5 -27.34 27.47 24.84
CA PRO A 5 -26.71 27.50 23.52
C PRO A 5 -26.64 26.04 23.00
N THR A 6 -27.44 25.76 21.97
CA THR A 6 -27.27 24.55 21.18
C THR A 6 -25.90 24.60 20.52
N THR A 7 -24.92 23.92 21.09
CA THR A 7 -23.63 23.67 20.45
C THR A 7 -23.91 22.86 19.18
N HIS A 8 -24.00 23.55 18.04
CA HIS A 8 -24.00 22.91 16.74
C HIS A 8 -22.67 22.16 16.58
N HIS A 9 -22.64 20.91 16.96
CA HIS A 9 -21.51 20.05 16.68
C HIS A 9 -21.39 19.95 15.15
N LYS A 10 -20.31 20.54 14.62
CA LYS A 10 -20.03 20.55 13.19
C LYS A 10 -19.80 19.11 12.73
N THR A 11 -20.75 18.54 11.98
CA THR A 11 -20.63 17.23 11.34
C THR A 11 -19.72 17.34 10.12
N VAL A 12 -18.95 16.29 9.85
CA VAL A 12 -18.08 16.19 8.67
C VAL A 12 -18.91 15.60 7.53
N PRO A 13 -19.00 16.28 6.37
CA PRO A 13 -19.70 15.72 5.22
C PRO A 13 -19.01 14.44 4.76
N ASP A 14 -19.79 13.46 4.29
CA ASP A 14 -19.33 12.19 3.72
C ASP A 14 -18.48 11.29 4.64
N ALA A 15 -18.56 11.49 5.96
CA ALA A 15 -17.89 10.66 6.94
C ALA A 15 -18.83 10.21 8.06
N THR A 16 -18.63 8.98 8.51
CA THR A 16 -19.38 8.37 9.62
C THR A 16 -18.44 7.98 10.76
N ASP A 17 -18.98 7.81 11.95
CA ASP A 17 -18.31 7.19 13.07
C ASP A 17 -18.37 5.64 12.98
N TYR A 18 -17.77 4.94 13.94
CA TYR A 18 -17.78 3.46 14.00
C TYR A 18 -19.18 2.85 14.22
N LYS A 19 -20.19 3.67 14.56
CA LYS A 19 -21.60 3.26 14.72
C LYS A 19 -22.44 3.58 13.48
N GLY A 20 -21.86 4.20 12.47
CA GLY A 20 -22.57 4.61 11.26
C GLY A 20 -23.30 5.95 11.38
N HIS A 21 -23.15 6.71 12.48
CA HIS A 21 -23.71 8.05 12.60
C HIS A 21 -22.79 9.08 11.91
N PRO A 22 -23.30 10.25 11.51
CA PRO A 22 -22.49 11.32 10.94
C PRO A 22 -21.32 11.70 11.87
N ALA A 23 -20.11 11.72 11.35
CA ALA A 23 -18.89 11.97 12.11
C ALA A 23 -18.90 13.41 12.69
N GLN A 24 -18.66 13.53 14.00
CA GLN A 24 -18.54 14.83 14.68
C GLN A 24 -17.08 15.25 14.69
N SER A 25 -16.74 16.42 14.12
CA SER A 25 -15.38 16.93 14.03
C SER A 25 -14.66 17.07 15.39
N SER A 26 -15.41 17.24 16.49
CA SER A 26 -14.86 17.37 17.84
C SER A 26 -14.51 16.04 18.53
N LYS A 27 -15.07 14.92 18.05
CA LYS A 27 -14.96 13.59 18.70
C LYS A 27 -14.21 12.57 17.87
N THR A 28 -14.13 12.78 16.57
CA THR A 28 -13.56 11.80 15.63
C THR A 28 -12.49 12.43 14.75
N GLY A 29 -11.54 11.62 14.31
CA GLY A 29 -10.48 12.00 13.40
C GLY A 29 -9.41 12.90 14.03
N GLY A 30 -8.77 13.71 13.21
CA GLY A 30 -7.72 14.63 13.61
C GLY A 30 -6.41 13.95 14.01
N TRP A 31 -5.58 14.65 14.78
CA TRP A 31 -4.23 14.18 15.13
C TRP A 31 -4.22 12.97 16.07
N SER A 32 -5.22 12.78 16.94
CA SER A 32 -5.30 11.62 17.83
C SER A 32 -5.46 10.31 17.04
N ALA A 33 -6.35 10.32 16.07
CA ALA A 33 -6.55 9.19 15.14
C ALA A 33 -5.30 8.97 14.26
N SER A 34 -4.76 10.06 13.69
CA SER A 34 -3.60 10.00 12.81
C SER A 34 -2.33 9.51 13.52
N ALA A 35 -2.12 9.86 14.80
CA ALA A 35 -0.96 9.38 15.55
C ALA A 35 -0.91 7.86 15.71
N MET A 36 -2.07 7.20 15.90
CA MET A 36 -2.16 5.74 15.96
C MET A 36 -1.84 5.11 14.60
N ILE A 37 -2.28 5.73 13.50
CA ILE A 37 -1.97 5.28 12.14
C ILE A 37 -0.48 5.44 11.86
N LEU A 38 0.13 6.58 12.23
CA LEU A 38 1.56 6.83 12.06
C LEU A 38 2.43 5.86 12.88
N GLY A 39 2.01 5.56 14.12
CA GLY A 39 2.68 4.54 14.94
C GLY A 39 2.63 3.15 14.31
N GLY A 40 1.48 2.78 13.73
CA GLY A 40 1.33 1.54 12.97
C GLY A 40 2.24 1.49 11.74
N GLU A 41 2.39 2.60 11.01
CA GLU A 41 3.25 2.68 9.82
C GLU A 41 4.74 2.46 10.16
N ILE A 42 5.25 2.98 11.28
CA ILE A 42 6.63 2.74 11.71
C ILE A 42 6.87 1.23 11.86
N MET A 43 5.96 0.52 12.54
CA MET A 43 6.09 -0.91 12.80
C MET A 43 5.92 -1.73 11.52
N GLU A 44 5.04 -1.32 10.63
CA GLU A 44 4.90 -1.94 9.30
C GLU A 44 6.19 -1.80 8.49
N ARG A 45 6.79 -0.60 8.45
CA ARG A 45 8.05 -0.35 7.73
C ARG A 45 9.20 -1.13 8.32
N LEU A 46 9.31 -1.14 9.66
CA LEU A 46 10.30 -1.95 10.37
C LEU A 46 10.19 -3.42 9.95
N THR A 47 8.98 -3.96 9.93
CA THR A 47 8.71 -5.37 9.59
C THR A 47 9.01 -5.67 8.13
N THR A 48 8.40 -4.95 7.21
CA THR A 48 8.47 -5.25 5.77
C THR A 48 9.88 -5.05 5.24
N LEU A 49 10.51 -3.92 5.58
CA LEU A 49 11.87 -3.62 5.13
C LEU A 49 12.90 -4.51 5.85
N GLY A 50 12.72 -4.76 7.15
CA GLY A 50 13.58 -5.63 7.93
C GLY A 50 13.61 -7.09 7.45
N ILE A 51 12.50 -7.56 6.85
CA ILE A 51 12.49 -8.86 6.15
C ILE A 51 13.20 -8.72 4.80
N ALA A 52 12.80 -7.76 3.96
CA ALA A 52 13.25 -7.66 2.58
C ALA A 52 14.77 -7.46 2.44
N VAL A 53 15.36 -6.56 3.23
CA VAL A 53 16.78 -6.18 3.09
C VAL A 53 17.75 -7.28 3.50
N ASN A 54 17.37 -8.13 4.44
CA ASN A 54 18.23 -9.20 4.93
C ASN A 54 17.82 -10.60 4.44
N LEU A 55 16.81 -10.66 3.56
CA LEU A 55 16.31 -11.93 3.02
C LEU A 55 17.32 -12.61 2.10
N VAL A 56 18.10 -11.85 1.30
CA VAL A 56 19.17 -12.42 0.44
C VAL A 56 20.18 -13.19 1.28
N THR A 57 20.66 -12.58 2.37
CA THR A 57 21.66 -13.20 3.26
C THR A 57 21.10 -14.41 4.02
N TYR A 58 19.80 -14.41 4.35
CA TYR A 58 19.11 -15.57 4.91
C TYR A 58 19.02 -16.72 3.91
N LEU A 59 18.63 -16.43 2.66
CA LEU A 59 18.49 -17.44 1.61
C LEU A 59 19.83 -18.06 1.21
N THR A 60 20.89 -17.24 1.13
CA THR A 60 22.24 -17.75 0.77
C THR A 60 22.93 -18.41 1.96
N GLY A 61 22.87 -17.82 3.15
CA GLY A 61 23.64 -18.26 4.32
C GLY A 61 22.97 -19.38 5.12
N THR A 62 21.62 -19.38 5.24
CA THR A 62 20.89 -20.38 6.02
C THR A 62 20.23 -21.44 5.15
N MET A 63 19.61 -21.04 4.04
CA MET A 63 18.92 -21.98 3.14
C MET A 63 19.86 -22.57 2.06
N HIS A 64 21.09 -22.09 1.98
CA HIS A 64 22.13 -22.51 1.04
C HIS A 64 21.69 -22.46 -0.42
N LEU A 65 20.91 -21.43 -0.79
CA LEU A 65 20.53 -21.16 -2.17
C LEU A 65 21.60 -20.36 -2.89
N GLY A 66 21.69 -20.53 -4.21
CA GLY A 66 22.60 -19.72 -5.03
C GLY A 66 22.21 -18.24 -5.04
N ASN A 67 23.19 -17.33 -5.19
CA ASN A 67 22.99 -15.88 -5.14
C ASN A 67 21.93 -15.38 -6.11
N ALA A 68 21.93 -15.85 -7.37
CA ALA A 68 20.95 -15.46 -8.38
C ALA A 68 19.53 -15.90 -8.01
N THR A 69 19.38 -17.12 -7.49
CA THR A 69 18.07 -17.64 -7.02
C THR A 69 17.57 -16.82 -5.83
N SER A 70 18.44 -16.51 -4.87
CA SER A 70 18.11 -15.71 -3.70
C SER A 70 17.67 -14.29 -4.07
N ALA A 71 18.40 -13.63 -4.97
CA ALA A 71 18.02 -12.32 -5.49
C ALA A 71 16.66 -12.33 -6.19
N ASN A 72 16.38 -13.36 -7.01
CA ASN A 72 15.10 -13.52 -7.67
C ASN A 72 13.95 -13.73 -6.68
N VAL A 73 14.14 -14.52 -5.63
CA VAL A 73 13.13 -14.72 -4.58
C VAL A 73 12.78 -13.41 -3.88
N VAL A 74 13.78 -12.60 -3.53
CA VAL A 74 13.56 -11.29 -2.90
C VAL A 74 12.84 -10.34 -3.86
N THR A 75 13.28 -10.27 -5.12
CA THR A 75 12.62 -9.43 -6.14
C THR A 75 11.17 -9.86 -6.36
N ASN A 76 10.90 -11.16 -6.42
CA ASN A 76 9.54 -11.69 -6.56
C ASN A 76 8.68 -11.38 -5.33
N PHE A 77 9.20 -11.52 -4.13
CA PHE A 77 8.49 -11.16 -2.89
C PHE A 77 8.09 -9.68 -2.87
N VAL A 78 9.05 -8.79 -3.10
CA VAL A 78 8.80 -7.35 -3.11
C VAL A 78 7.88 -6.95 -4.27
N GLY A 79 8.15 -7.45 -5.47
CA GLY A 79 7.32 -7.18 -6.66
C GLY A 79 5.88 -7.65 -6.48
N THR A 80 5.67 -8.86 -5.95
CA THR A 80 4.33 -9.39 -5.66
C THR A 80 3.59 -8.51 -4.65
N SER A 81 4.27 -8.01 -3.60
CA SER A 81 3.63 -7.12 -2.63
C SER A 81 3.13 -5.82 -3.28
N PHE A 82 3.89 -5.24 -4.23
CA PHE A 82 3.44 -4.07 -4.99
C PHE A 82 2.30 -4.38 -5.95
N MET A 83 2.32 -5.52 -6.64
CA MET A 83 1.20 -5.94 -7.49
C MET A 83 -0.09 -6.15 -6.68
N LEU A 84 0.02 -6.72 -5.49
CA LEU A 84 -1.10 -6.93 -4.59
C LEU A 84 -1.65 -5.63 -3.96
N CYS A 85 -0.91 -4.50 -4.03
CA CYS A 85 -1.47 -3.18 -3.69
C CYS A 85 -2.66 -2.81 -4.59
N LEU A 86 -2.66 -3.21 -5.86
CA LEU A 86 -3.80 -2.97 -6.76
C LEU A 86 -5.04 -3.74 -6.28
N LEU A 87 -4.86 -4.99 -5.88
CA LEU A 87 -5.94 -5.81 -5.31
C LEU A 87 -6.45 -5.20 -4.00
N GLY A 88 -5.54 -4.82 -3.09
CA GLY A 88 -5.89 -4.19 -1.82
C GLY A 88 -6.67 -2.88 -2.01
N GLY A 89 -6.21 -2.01 -2.91
CA GLY A 89 -6.91 -0.76 -3.23
C GLY A 89 -8.30 -1.00 -3.84
N PHE A 90 -8.41 -1.97 -4.76
CA PHE A 90 -9.69 -2.36 -5.34
C PHE A 90 -10.69 -2.83 -4.28
N LEU A 91 -10.25 -3.71 -3.37
CA LEU A 91 -11.11 -4.22 -2.29
C LEU A 91 -11.50 -3.11 -1.30
N ALA A 92 -10.57 -2.21 -0.99
CA ALA A 92 -10.81 -1.08 -0.10
C ALA A 92 -11.85 -0.10 -0.66
N ASP A 93 -11.75 0.23 -1.95
CA ASP A 93 -12.61 1.24 -2.55
C ASP A 93 -13.97 0.68 -2.99
N THR A 94 -14.06 -0.66 -3.24
CA THR A 94 -15.29 -1.28 -3.78
C THR A 94 -16.15 -1.92 -2.70
N PHE A 95 -15.56 -2.65 -1.73
CA PHE A 95 -16.32 -3.54 -0.86
C PHE A 95 -16.10 -3.30 0.63
N LEU A 96 -14.85 -3.24 1.08
CA LEU A 96 -14.52 -3.32 2.51
C LEU A 96 -14.40 -1.95 3.18
N GLY A 97 -14.05 -0.91 2.43
CA GLY A 97 -13.57 0.34 3.00
C GLY A 97 -12.11 0.22 3.51
N ARG A 98 -11.45 1.35 3.62
CA ARG A 98 -10.01 1.40 3.97
C ARG A 98 -9.70 0.80 5.34
N TYR A 99 -10.55 1.03 6.34
CA TYR A 99 -10.35 0.52 7.70
C TYR A 99 -10.34 -1.02 7.76
N LEU A 100 -11.38 -1.68 7.23
CA LEU A 100 -11.46 -3.14 7.25
C LEU A 100 -10.37 -3.77 6.39
N THR A 101 -10.03 -3.14 5.27
CA THR A 101 -8.91 -3.60 4.44
C THR A 101 -7.62 -3.59 5.24
N ILE A 102 -7.28 -2.51 5.94
CA ILE A 102 -6.08 -2.45 6.78
C ILE A 102 -6.14 -3.53 7.87
N ALA A 103 -7.26 -3.66 8.60
CA ALA A 103 -7.40 -4.63 9.69
C ALA A 103 -7.22 -6.08 9.21
N ILE A 104 -7.88 -6.47 8.12
CA ILE A 104 -7.81 -7.82 7.55
C ILE A 104 -6.40 -8.11 7.03
N PHE A 105 -5.85 -7.22 6.21
CA PHE A 105 -4.55 -7.44 5.59
C PHE A 105 -3.38 -7.33 6.57
N ALA A 106 -3.48 -6.51 7.62
CA ALA A 106 -2.51 -6.51 8.72
C ALA A 106 -2.54 -7.83 9.51
N THR A 107 -3.71 -8.43 9.72
CA THR A 107 -3.84 -9.76 10.32
C THR A 107 -3.21 -10.83 9.44
N VAL A 108 -3.44 -10.78 8.12
CA VAL A 108 -2.79 -11.67 7.15
C VAL A 108 -1.27 -11.51 7.18
N GLN A 109 -0.77 -10.26 7.20
CA GLN A 109 0.66 -9.96 7.30
C GLN A 109 1.26 -10.52 8.60
N ALA A 110 0.61 -10.30 9.74
CA ALA A 110 1.04 -10.82 11.04
C ALA A 110 1.13 -12.35 11.03
N THR A 111 0.16 -13.03 10.40
CA THR A 111 0.18 -14.49 10.23
C THR A 111 1.37 -14.94 9.40
N GLY A 112 1.62 -14.29 8.26
CA GLY A 112 2.76 -14.61 7.38
C GLY A 112 4.10 -14.43 8.08
N VAL A 113 4.29 -13.32 8.79
CA VAL A 113 5.53 -13.05 9.55
C VAL A 113 5.69 -14.02 10.72
N THR A 114 4.60 -14.43 11.38
CA THR A 114 4.65 -15.45 12.44
C THR A 114 5.07 -16.81 11.90
N ILE A 115 4.53 -17.23 10.74
CA ILE A 115 4.95 -18.48 10.08
C ILE A 115 6.43 -18.40 9.70
N LEU A 116 6.90 -17.25 9.18
CA LEU A 116 8.30 -17.02 8.87
C LEU A 116 9.17 -17.15 10.12
N THR A 117 8.78 -16.55 11.24
CA THR A 117 9.48 -16.65 12.52
C THR A 117 9.54 -18.11 13.00
N ILE A 118 8.42 -18.83 12.97
CA ILE A 118 8.36 -20.24 13.36
C ILE A 118 9.29 -21.09 12.49
N SER A 119 9.36 -20.80 11.18
CA SER A 119 10.25 -21.53 10.26
C SER A 119 11.73 -21.35 10.56
N THR A 120 12.12 -20.25 11.23
CA THR A 120 13.52 -20.04 11.68
C THR A 120 13.83 -20.66 13.03
N ILE A 121 12.84 -20.91 13.87
CA ILE A 121 12.99 -21.51 15.20
C ILE A 121 13.04 -23.04 15.11
N ILE A 122 12.17 -23.63 14.28
CA ILE A 122 12.02 -25.09 14.19
C ILE A 122 13.15 -25.67 13.32
N LYS A 123 14.01 -26.46 13.92
CA LYS A 123 15.18 -27.09 13.26
C LYS A 123 14.84 -27.95 12.05
N SER A 124 13.66 -28.56 11.98
CA SER A 124 13.23 -29.34 10.82
C SER A 124 12.86 -28.48 9.59
N LEU A 125 12.58 -27.17 9.80
CA LEU A 125 12.15 -26.24 8.74
C LEU A 125 13.29 -25.43 8.12
N HIS A 126 14.54 -25.63 8.56
CA HIS A 126 15.72 -25.06 7.92
C HIS A 126 16.85 -26.10 7.87
N PRO A 127 17.80 -26.01 6.91
CA PRO A 127 18.95 -26.91 6.85
C PRO A 127 19.87 -26.76 8.07
N PRO A 128 20.66 -27.79 8.40
CA PRO A 128 21.66 -27.69 9.43
C PRO A 128 22.75 -26.67 9.09
N LYS A 129 23.34 -26.06 10.10
CA LYS A 129 24.46 -25.13 9.89
C LYS A 129 25.65 -25.85 9.25
N CYS A 130 26.24 -25.25 8.23
CA CYS A 130 27.45 -25.78 7.59
C CYS A 130 28.62 -25.84 8.60
N ASN A 131 29.20 -27.00 8.77
CA ASN A 131 30.48 -27.15 9.47
C ASN A 131 31.62 -26.95 8.45
N ILE A 132 32.33 -25.82 8.55
CA ILE A 132 33.45 -25.48 7.67
C ILE A 132 34.60 -26.46 7.83
N GLU A 133 34.69 -27.17 8.98
CA GLU A 133 35.70 -28.17 9.28
C GLU A 133 35.47 -29.54 8.62
N SER A 134 34.26 -29.86 8.23
CA SER A 134 33.92 -31.06 7.49
C SER A 134 33.93 -30.73 6.00
N ALA A 135 34.79 -31.39 5.22
CA ALA A 135 34.92 -31.26 3.76
C ALA A 135 33.62 -31.69 2.98
N GLN A 136 32.49 -31.75 3.65
CA GLN A 136 31.21 -32.10 3.05
C GLN A 136 30.52 -30.83 2.49
N PRO A 137 29.93 -30.90 1.29
CA PRO A 137 29.15 -29.78 0.75
C PRO A 137 27.94 -29.49 1.64
N CYS A 138 27.65 -28.20 1.86
CA CYS A 138 26.51 -27.77 2.64
C CYS A 138 25.21 -28.34 2.06
N GLU A 139 24.36 -28.90 2.91
CA GLU A 139 23.07 -29.42 2.52
C GLU A 139 22.13 -28.29 2.10
N ARG A 140 21.57 -28.36 0.91
CA ARG A 140 20.58 -27.37 0.43
C ARG A 140 19.24 -27.58 1.12
N ALA A 141 18.45 -26.51 1.25
CA ALA A 141 17.11 -26.59 1.77
C ALA A 141 16.25 -27.59 0.98
N SER A 142 15.51 -28.44 1.69
CA SER A 142 14.56 -29.38 1.10
C SER A 142 13.37 -28.67 0.47
N SER A 143 12.66 -29.36 -0.43
CA SER A 143 11.44 -28.80 -1.06
C SER A 143 10.37 -28.41 -0.05
N MET A 144 10.24 -29.15 1.06
CA MET A 144 9.28 -28.84 2.12
C MET A 144 9.65 -27.55 2.87
N GLN A 145 10.93 -27.38 3.19
CA GLN A 145 11.45 -26.18 3.86
C GLN A 145 11.25 -24.93 2.98
N LEU A 146 11.54 -25.05 1.68
CA LEU A 146 11.29 -23.97 0.71
C LEU A 146 9.81 -23.67 0.55
N MET A 147 8.94 -24.67 0.54
CA MET A 147 7.49 -24.48 0.44
C MET A 147 6.96 -23.68 1.62
N VAL A 148 7.33 -24.01 2.85
CA VAL A 148 6.92 -23.26 4.05
C VAL A 148 7.43 -21.84 4.01
N LEU A 149 8.70 -21.63 3.61
CA LEU A 149 9.27 -20.29 3.47
C LEU A 149 8.52 -19.45 2.43
N TYR A 150 8.31 -19.99 1.24
CA TYR A 150 7.59 -19.25 0.19
C TYR A 150 6.15 -18.96 0.58
N LEU A 151 5.46 -19.90 1.23
CA LEU A 151 4.11 -19.67 1.76
C LEU A 151 4.11 -18.51 2.75
N ALA A 152 5.05 -18.48 3.70
CA ALA A 152 5.17 -17.36 4.65
C ALA A 152 5.43 -16.03 3.94
N LEU A 153 6.35 -15.99 2.97
CA LEU A 153 6.68 -14.79 2.21
C LEU A 153 5.49 -14.28 1.40
N TYR A 154 4.75 -15.14 0.68
CA TYR A 154 3.62 -14.71 -0.13
C TYR A 154 2.40 -14.31 0.70
N ILE A 155 2.16 -14.94 1.86
CA ILE A 155 1.15 -14.47 2.82
C ILE A 155 1.55 -13.08 3.35
N THR A 156 2.82 -12.89 3.70
CA THR A 156 3.32 -11.57 4.12
C THR A 156 3.19 -10.54 3.00
N ALA A 157 3.53 -10.89 1.74
CA ALA A 157 3.39 -10.01 0.58
C ALA A 157 1.92 -9.58 0.35
N LEU A 158 0.99 -10.52 0.49
CA LEU A 158 -0.45 -10.26 0.38
C LEU A 158 -0.91 -9.26 1.45
N GLY A 159 -0.53 -9.50 2.71
CA GLY A 159 -0.85 -8.60 3.81
C GLY A 159 -0.25 -7.20 3.62
N THR A 160 1.03 -7.13 3.29
CA THR A 160 1.75 -5.88 3.00
C THR A 160 1.09 -5.08 1.87
N GLY A 161 0.69 -5.74 0.78
CA GLY A 161 0.03 -5.09 -0.36
C GLY A 161 -1.29 -4.42 0.05
N GLY A 162 -2.13 -5.12 0.80
CA GLY A 162 -3.41 -4.58 1.26
C GLY A 162 -3.25 -3.41 2.24
N VAL A 163 -2.32 -3.50 3.19
CA VAL A 163 -2.03 -2.40 4.14
C VAL A 163 -1.50 -1.17 3.39
N LYS A 164 -0.47 -1.33 2.56
CA LYS A 164 0.15 -0.22 1.81
C LYS A 164 -0.83 0.53 0.91
N SER A 165 -1.76 -0.17 0.28
CA SER A 165 -2.75 0.46 -0.60
C SER A 165 -3.69 1.43 0.12
N SER A 166 -3.93 1.22 1.42
CA SER A 166 -5.02 1.87 2.13
C SER A 166 -4.59 2.82 3.25
N VAL A 167 -3.39 2.59 3.85
CA VAL A 167 -3.00 3.28 5.10
C VAL A 167 -2.84 4.79 4.94
N SER A 168 -2.19 5.26 3.86
CA SER A 168 -1.99 6.69 3.62
C SER A 168 -3.31 7.41 3.31
N GLY A 169 -4.18 6.77 2.53
CA GLY A 169 -5.52 7.25 2.25
C GLY A 169 -6.39 7.30 3.51
N PHE A 170 -6.37 6.26 4.33
CA PHE A 170 -7.11 6.22 5.59
C PHE A 170 -6.62 7.30 6.57
N GLY A 171 -5.31 7.56 6.60
CA GLY A 171 -4.75 8.64 7.42
C GLY A 171 -5.20 10.03 6.96
N SER A 172 -5.31 10.27 5.64
CA SER A 172 -5.84 11.52 5.11
C SER A 172 -7.34 11.68 5.37
N ASP A 173 -8.11 10.59 5.40
CA ASP A 173 -9.55 10.61 5.70
C ASP A 173 -9.86 11.07 7.13
N GLN A 174 -8.86 11.11 8.02
CA GLN A 174 -9.03 11.64 9.37
C GLN A 174 -9.15 13.17 9.43
N PHE A 175 -8.95 13.87 8.30
CA PHE A 175 -9.04 15.32 8.17
C PHE A 175 -10.13 15.70 7.16
N ASP A 176 -10.88 16.76 7.48
CA ASP A 176 -11.90 17.36 6.59
C ASP A 176 -11.21 18.29 5.57
N ASP A 177 -11.19 17.89 4.30
CA ASP A 177 -10.60 18.65 3.20
C ASP A 177 -11.42 19.89 2.78
N THR A 178 -12.69 19.97 3.21
CA THR A 178 -13.53 21.16 3.00
C THR A 178 -13.20 22.28 3.98
N ASN A 179 -12.63 21.93 5.13
CA ASN A 179 -12.19 22.89 6.15
C ASN A 179 -10.75 23.32 5.89
N LYS A 180 -10.52 24.62 5.60
CA LYS A 180 -9.19 25.18 5.34
C LYS A 180 -8.17 24.88 6.46
N GLY A 181 -8.62 24.81 7.72
CA GLY A 181 -7.78 24.48 8.87
C GLY A 181 -7.33 23.02 8.87
N GLU A 182 -8.27 22.09 8.73
CA GLU A 182 -7.97 20.64 8.70
C GLU A 182 -7.21 20.25 7.43
N LYS A 183 -7.46 20.90 6.29
CA LYS A 183 -6.67 20.72 5.06
C LYS A 183 -5.18 21.04 5.25
N LYS A 184 -4.84 22.10 6.00
CA LYS A 184 -3.45 22.39 6.36
C LYS A 184 -2.86 21.31 7.28
N GLN A 185 -3.67 20.74 8.16
CA GLN A 185 -3.23 19.64 9.04
C GLN A 185 -3.02 18.35 8.25
N MET A 186 -3.85 18.07 7.25
CA MET A 186 -3.67 16.94 6.31
C MET A 186 -2.33 17.02 5.56
N ILE A 187 -1.92 18.22 5.11
CA ILE A 187 -0.58 18.41 4.49
C ILE A 187 0.53 18.09 5.49
N LYS A 188 0.39 18.58 6.75
CA LYS A 188 1.35 18.27 7.82
C LYS A 188 1.38 16.77 8.13
N PHE A 189 0.23 16.09 8.09
CA PHE A 189 0.15 14.65 8.28
C PHE A 189 1.03 13.90 7.26
N PHE A 190 0.98 14.23 5.96
CA PHE A 190 1.82 13.59 4.97
C PHE A 190 3.31 13.83 5.22
N ASN A 191 3.73 15.03 5.68
CA ASN A 191 5.12 15.28 6.05
C ASN A 191 5.57 14.37 7.21
N TRP A 192 4.74 14.24 8.25
CA TRP A 192 5.01 13.34 9.37
C TRP A 192 4.95 11.86 8.94
N PHE A 193 4.06 11.50 8.03
CA PHE A 193 3.96 10.15 7.48
C PHE A 193 5.28 9.72 6.84
N TYR A 194 5.83 10.52 5.93
CA TYR A 194 7.13 10.21 5.31
C TYR A 194 8.30 10.27 6.29
N PHE A 195 8.26 11.14 7.26
CA PHE A 195 9.26 11.18 8.32
C PHE A 195 9.27 9.88 9.14
N PHE A 196 8.12 9.38 9.55
CA PHE A 196 8.00 8.12 10.30
C PHE A 196 8.30 6.89 9.44
N VAL A 197 7.95 6.90 8.16
CA VAL A 197 8.41 5.89 7.18
C VAL A 197 9.94 5.83 7.15
N SER A 198 10.61 6.97 7.12
CA SER A 198 12.07 7.06 7.11
C SER A 198 12.70 6.56 8.41
N ILE A 199 12.12 6.88 9.56
CA ILE A 199 12.57 6.36 10.87
C ILE A 199 12.42 4.85 10.94
N GLY A 200 11.25 4.30 10.54
CA GLY A 200 11.00 2.86 10.50
C GLY A 200 12.00 2.14 9.58
N SER A 201 12.27 2.73 8.42
CA SER A 201 13.26 2.21 7.47
C SER A 201 14.67 2.23 8.03
N LEU A 202 15.08 3.33 8.68
CA LEU A 202 16.39 3.45 9.32
C LEU A 202 16.55 2.41 10.44
N ALA A 203 15.55 2.25 11.30
CA ALA A 203 15.58 1.24 12.37
C ALA A 203 15.66 -0.19 11.80
N ALA A 204 14.95 -0.47 10.70
CA ALA A 204 15.01 -1.75 10.03
C ALA A 204 16.43 -2.07 9.50
N THR A 205 17.02 -1.13 8.77
CA THR A 205 18.32 -1.34 8.11
C THR A 205 19.51 -1.29 9.05
N THR A 206 19.39 -0.67 10.21
CA THR A 206 20.49 -0.57 11.20
C THR A 206 20.28 -1.52 12.37
N ILE A 207 19.29 -1.27 13.21
CA ILE A 207 19.09 -2.00 14.47
C ILE A 207 18.63 -3.42 14.19
N LEU A 208 17.60 -3.60 13.37
CA LEU A 208 17.02 -4.93 13.16
C LEU A 208 17.96 -5.86 12.39
N VAL A 209 18.64 -5.35 11.35
CA VAL A 209 19.63 -6.12 10.60
C VAL A 209 20.81 -6.50 11.52
N TYR A 210 21.27 -5.58 12.38
CA TYR A 210 22.31 -5.91 13.36
C TYR A 210 21.91 -7.05 14.30
N ILE A 211 20.66 -7.03 14.80
CA ILE A 211 20.14 -8.11 15.65
C ILE A 211 20.05 -9.42 14.85
N GLN A 212 19.59 -9.38 13.62
CA GLN A 212 19.47 -10.56 12.75
C GLN A 212 20.82 -11.21 12.47
N ASP A 213 21.87 -10.43 12.30
CA ASP A 213 23.20 -10.92 11.96
C ASP A 213 23.99 -11.41 13.19
N ASN A 214 23.82 -10.77 14.37
CA ASN A 214 24.63 -11.04 15.56
C ASN A 214 23.93 -11.94 16.59
N GLN A 215 22.62 -11.79 16.78
CA GLN A 215 21.85 -12.57 17.78
C GLN A 215 21.13 -13.78 17.16
N GLY A 216 20.85 -13.71 15.86
CA GLY A 216 20.20 -14.78 15.12
C GLY A 216 18.93 -14.30 14.39
N ARG A 217 18.59 -15.02 13.33
CA ARG A 217 17.43 -14.69 12.47
C ARG A 217 16.11 -14.84 13.20
N GLU A 218 16.03 -15.79 14.10
CA GLU A 218 14.84 -16.04 14.95
C GLU A 218 14.46 -14.82 15.78
N TRP A 219 15.43 -14.13 16.38
CA TRP A 219 15.19 -12.89 17.13
C TRP A 219 14.73 -11.75 16.23
N GLY A 220 15.39 -11.58 15.09
CA GLY A 220 15.01 -10.52 14.16
C GLY A 220 13.60 -10.66 13.61
N TYR A 221 13.22 -11.83 13.12
CA TYR A 221 11.86 -12.07 12.63
C TYR A 221 10.84 -12.12 13.77
N GLY A 222 11.24 -12.57 14.98
CA GLY A 222 10.40 -12.48 16.17
C GLY A 222 10.03 -11.05 16.54
N ILE A 223 10.99 -10.11 16.48
CA ILE A 223 10.74 -8.68 16.67
C ILE A 223 9.78 -8.16 15.60
N CYS A 224 9.94 -8.55 14.33
CA CYS A 224 9.02 -8.19 13.27
C CYS A 224 7.58 -8.68 13.54
N ALA A 225 7.42 -9.93 14.00
CA ALA A 225 6.13 -10.49 14.34
C ALA A 225 5.48 -9.74 15.51
N CYS A 226 6.22 -9.46 16.57
CA CYS A 226 5.73 -8.66 17.69
C CYS A 226 5.37 -7.24 17.26
N ALA A 227 6.17 -6.60 16.41
CA ALA A 227 5.94 -5.24 15.93
C ALA A 227 4.63 -5.12 15.13
N ILE A 228 4.39 -6.05 14.19
CA ILE A 228 3.17 -6.00 13.38
C ILE A 228 1.91 -6.35 14.19
N VAL A 229 1.99 -7.27 15.15
CA VAL A 229 0.89 -7.56 16.08
C VAL A 229 0.61 -6.36 16.97
N PHE A 230 1.63 -5.69 17.50
CA PHE A 230 1.49 -4.47 18.28
C PHE A 230 0.85 -3.34 17.44
N ALA A 231 1.30 -3.15 16.20
CA ALA A 231 0.70 -2.19 15.28
C ALA A 231 -0.79 -2.46 15.06
N LEU A 232 -1.17 -3.72 14.86
CA LEU A 232 -2.56 -4.14 14.69
C LEU A 232 -3.39 -3.83 15.95
N VAL A 233 -2.88 -4.14 17.14
CA VAL A 233 -3.57 -3.84 18.40
C VAL A 233 -3.77 -2.34 18.57
N VAL A 234 -2.74 -1.52 18.33
CA VAL A 234 -2.83 -0.05 18.39
C VAL A 234 -3.85 0.46 17.36
N PHE A 235 -3.82 -0.04 16.14
CA PHE A 235 -4.78 0.34 15.10
C PHE A 235 -6.22 0.01 15.50
N LEU A 236 -6.48 -1.19 15.98
CA LEU A 236 -7.82 -1.61 16.41
C LEU A 236 -8.31 -0.86 17.65
N SER A 237 -7.42 -0.49 18.58
CA SER A 237 -7.78 0.31 19.75
C SER A 237 -8.30 1.70 19.41
N GLY A 238 -7.85 2.24 18.26
CA GLY A 238 -8.28 3.53 17.73
C GLY A 238 -9.66 3.55 17.06
N THR A 239 -10.33 2.42 16.91
CA THR A 239 -11.58 2.27 16.14
C THR A 239 -12.65 3.31 16.51
N SER A 240 -12.80 3.62 17.78
CA SER A 240 -13.80 4.58 18.27
C SER A 240 -13.49 6.04 17.92
N THR A 241 -12.23 6.35 17.57
CA THR A 241 -11.77 7.70 17.25
C THR A 241 -11.67 7.94 15.76
N TYR A 242 -11.70 6.90 14.92
CA TYR A 242 -11.55 7.04 13.47
C TYR A 242 -12.80 7.61 12.79
N ARG A 243 -12.54 8.31 11.69
CA ARG A 243 -13.54 8.69 10.68
C ARG A 243 -13.55 7.65 9.57
N PHE A 244 -14.74 7.23 9.18
CA PHE A 244 -14.96 6.25 8.12
C PHE A 244 -15.60 6.98 6.94
N ARG A 245 -14.87 7.07 5.84
CA ARG A 245 -15.40 7.71 4.63
C ARG A 245 -16.35 6.76 3.90
N THR A 246 -17.42 7.31 3.35
CA THR A 246 -18.37 6.55 2.52
C THR A 246 -17.71 6.07 1.24
N LEU A 247 -18.04 4.85 0.80
CA LEU A 247 -17.48 4.27 -0.42
C LEU A 247 -18.04 4.99 -1.65
N LEU A 248 -17.18 5.62 -2.43
CA LEU A 248 -17.52 6.30 -3.68
C LEU A 248 -17.43 5.38 -4.91
N GLY A 249 -17.00 4.14 -4.73
CA GLY A 249 -16.69 3.19 -5.79
C GLY A 249 -15.21 3.19 -6.21
N SER A 250 -14.79 2.10 -6.84
CA SER A 250 -13.39 1.93 -7.24
C SER A 250 -13.08 2.67 -8.54
N PRO A 251 -11.97 3.43 -8.61
CA PRO A 251 -11.46 3.98 -9.86
C PRO A 251 -11.25 2.91 -10.93
N LEU A 252 -10.81 1.70 -10.57
CA LEU A 252 -10.64 0.58 -11.52
C LEU A 252 -11.97 0.16 -12.14
N THR A 253 -13.06 0.13 -11.34
CA THR A 253 -14.40 -0.14 -11.87
C THR A 253 -14.84 0.96 -12.84
N GLN A 254 -14.57 2.23 -12.52
CA GLN A 254 -14.87 3.37 -13.40
C GLN A 254 -14.13 3.24 -14.74
N PHE A 255 -12.84 2.84 -14.74
CA PHE A 255 -12.10 2.53 -15.96
C PHE A 255 -12.81 1.48 -16.80
N ALA A 256 -13.14 0.33 -16.19
CA ALA A 256 -13.83 -0.76 -16.89
C ALA A 256 -15.17 -0.30 -17.48
N VAL A 257 -15.94 0.47 -16.72
CA VAL A 257 -17.24 1.02 -17.15
C VAL A 257 -17.08 1.94 -18.37
N VAL A 258 -16.12 2.87 -18.35
CA VAL A 258 -15.86 3.79 -19.46
C VAL A 258 -15.45 3.01 -20.73
N PHE A 259 -14.52 2.06 -20.61
CA PHE A 259 -14.10 1.25 -21.75
C PHE A 259 -15.23 0.39 -22.31
N VAL A 260 -16.01 -0.27 -21.47
CA VAL A 260 -17.15 -1.09 -21.89
C VAL A 260 -18.23 -0.25 -22.56
N ALA A 261 -18.57 0.91 -21.97
CA ALA A 261 -19.54 1.82 -22.55
C ALA A 261 -19.09 2.38 -23.92
N ALA A 262 -17.81 2.78 -24.03
CA ALA A 262 -17.23 3.22 -25.30
C ALA A 262 -17.21 2.11 -26.36
N TRP A 263 -16.87 0.86 -25.96
CA TRP A 263 -16.86 -0.29 -26.85
C TRP A 263 -18.26 -0.63 -27.37
N ARG A 264 -19.28 -0.60 -26.51
CA ARG A 264 -20.67 -0.87 -26.90
C ARG A 264 -21.17 0.15 -27.91
N LYS A 265 -20.77 1.40 -27.76
CA LYS A 265 -21.17 2.54 -28.61
C LYS A 265 -20.18 2.83 -29.75
N ARG A 266 -19.28 1.87 -30.09
CA ARG A 266 -18.25 2.09 -31.11
C ARG A 266 -18.81 2.44 -32.51
N HIS A 267 -20.04 2.01 -32.81
CA HIS A 267 -20.74 2.23 -34.08
C HIS A 267 -21.39 3.62 -34.16
N LEU A 268 -21.57 4.31 -33.03
CA LEU A 268 -22.20 5.64 -33.04
C LEU A 268 -21.20 6.70 -33.52
N GLU A 269 -21.69 7.71 -34.25
CA GLU A 269 -20.91 8.88 -34.60
C GLU A 269 -20.81 9.85 -33.45
N LEU A 270 -19.63 10.45 -33.28
CA LEU A 270 -19.41 11.45 -32.25
C LEU A 270 -20.06 12.78 -32.69
N PRO A 271 -20.87 13.42 -31.81
CA PRO A 271 -21.39 14.74 -32.09
C PRO A 271 -20.26 15.75 -32.29
N SER A 272 -20.47 16.70 -33.20
CA SER A 272 -19.52 17.77 -33.49
C SER A 272 -19.34 18.71 -32.30
N ASP A 273 -20.40 18.86 -31.49
CA ASP A 273 -20.40 19.70 -30.29
C ASP A 273 -20.30 18.85 -29.03
N SER A 274 -19.28 19.12 -28.21
CA SER A 274 -19.06 18.44 -26.93
C SER A 274 -20.12 18.75 -25.87
N SER A 275 -20.91 19.80 -26.06
CA SER A 275 -22.04 20.14 -25.17
C SER A 275 -23.18 19.12 -25.20
N LEU A 276 -23.26 18.31 -26.28
CA LEU A 276 -24.24 17.24 -26.44
C LEU A 276 -23.88 15.96 -25.72
N LEU A 277 -22.65 15.85 -25.17
CA LEU A 277 -22.23 14.71 -24.38
C LEU A 277 -22.82 14.77 -22.98
N PHE A 278 -23.17 13.60 -22.44
CA PHE A 278 -23.78 13.50 -21.13
C PHE A 278 -22.83 14.03 -20.05
N ASN A 279 -23.27 15.09 -19.40
CA ASN A 279 -22.65 15.61 -18.21
C ASN A 279 -23.78 15.76 -17.19
N GLU A 280 -23.64 15.27 -15.99
CA GLU A 280 -24.66 15.43 -14.96
C GLU A 280 -24.94 16.93 -14.76
N GLU A 281 -26.11 17.38 -15.20
CA GLU A 281 -26.62 18.68 -14.82
C GLU A 281 -26.94 18.67 -13.34
N TYR A 282 -26.48 19.69 -12.67
CA TYR A 282 -26.67 19.96 -11.27
C TYR A 282 -28.17 20.07 -10.94
N ILE A 283 -28.80 18.94 -10.62
CA ILE A 283 -30.07 18.99 -9.90
C ILE A 283 -29.64 19.25 -8.45
N SER A 284 -29.79 20.52 -8.06
CA SER A 284 -29.64 21.02 -6.70
C SER A 284 -30.80 20.53 -5.82
N ASN A 285 -30.78 19.23 -5.53
CA ASN A 285 -31.60 18.68 -4.46
C ASN A 285 -30.66 18.30 -3.31
N GLU A 286 -30.98 18.85 -2.16
CA GLU A 286 -30.29 18.88 -0.86
C GLU A 286 -29.93 17.50 -0.25
N THR A 287 -29.42 16.57 -1.02
CA THR A 287 -28.97 15.28 -0.50
C THR A 287 -27.52 15.07 -0.91
N HIS A 288 -26.62 15.31 0.03
CA HIS A 288 -25.21 14.89 0.14
C HIS A 288 -24.62 14.10 -1.05
N MET A 289 -24.27 14.78 -2.14
CA MET A 289 -23.40 14.25 -3.16
C MET A 289 -22.17 15.14 -3.30
N THR A 290 -21.00 14.54 -3.09
CA THR A 290 -19.69 15.17 -3.27
C THR A 290 -19.60 15.80 -4.63
N LYS A 291 -19.44 17.12 -4.67
CA LYS A 291 -19.35 17.94 -5.87
C LYS A 291 -18.10 17.55 -6.67
N LYS A 292 -18.24 16.64 -7.62
CA LYS A 292 -17.14 16.28 -8.52
C LYS A 292 -16.81 17.50 -9.39
N GLN A 293 -15.57 17.98 -9.35
CA GLN A 293 -15.15 19.14 -10.14
C GLN A 293 -15.19 18.79 -11.64
N ARG A 294 -15.89 19.59 -12.44
CA ARG A 294 -15.91 19.42 -13.91
C ARG A 294 -14.51 19.57 -14.48
N LEU A 295 -14.08 18.58 -15.25
CA LEU A 295 -12.85 18.64 -16.01
C LEU A 295 -13.09 19.21 -17.40
N PRO A 296 -12.19 20.04 -17.96
CA PRO A 296 -12.30 20.55 -19.31
C PRO A 296 -12.16 19.40 -20.32
N HIS A 297 -13.03 19.39 -21.34
CA HIS A 297 -13.00 18.37 -22.40
C HIS A 297 -11.71 18.47 -23.21
N SER A 298 -11.08 17.31 -23.43
CA SER A 298 -9.84 17.18 -24.22
C SER A 298 -10.10 16.49 -25.55
N LYS A 299 -9.40 16.94 -26.61
CA LYS A 299 -9.51 16.36 -27.96
C LYS A 299 -8.76 15.04 -28.15
N GLN A 300 -8.02 14.57 -27.15
CA GLN A 300 -7.29 13.31 -27.20
C GLN A 300 -8.21 12.13 -26.85
N PHE A 301 -7.90 10.94 -27.37
CA PHE A 301 -8.67 9.72 -27.13
C PHE A 301 -10.18 9.87 -27.34
N ARG A 302 -10.59 10.54 -28.42
CA ARG A 302 -12.00 10.82 -28.74
C ARG A 302 -12.89 9.59 -28.80
N PHE A 303 -12.33 8.40 -29.05
CA PHE A 303 -13.09 7.16 -29.03
C PHE A 303 -13.72 6.85 -27.68
N LEU A 304 -13.13 7.33 -26.56
CA LEU A 304 -13.70 7.19 -25.23
C LEU A 304 -14.89 8.12 -24.99
N ASP A 305 -14.99 9.26 -25.72
CA ASP A 305 -16.12 10.18 -25.61
C ASP A 305 -17.45 9.52 -25.99
N LYS A 306 -17.39 8.45 -26.78
CA LYS A 306 -18.58 7.65 -27.12
C LYS A 306 -19.27 7.06 -25.88
N ALA A 307 -18.56 6.86 -24.77
CA ALA A 307 -19.14 6.42 -23.50
C ALA A 307 -20.17 7.42 -22.95
N ALA A 308 -19.99 8.71 -23.24
CA ALA A 308 -20.86 9.79 -22.80
C ALA A 308 -21.97 10.16 -23.81
N ILE A 309 -22.15 9.45 -24.91
CA ILE A 309 -23.26 9.68 -25.85
C ILE A 309 -24.56 9.20 -25.24
N LYS A 310 -25.59 10.08 -25.21
CA LYS A 310 -26.94 9.74 -24.81
C LYS A 310 -27.75 9.31 -26.05
N GLU A 311 -28.23 8.07 -26.11
CA GLU A 311 -29.06 7.60 -27.21
C GLU A 311 -30.46 8.23 -27.12
N SER A 312 -30.88 8.90 -28.19
CA SER A 312 -32.21 9.46 -28.34
C SER A 312 -33.19 8.37 -28.84
N GLY A 313 -34.06 7.80 -27.98
CA GLY A 313 -35.14 6.96 -28.46
C GLY A 313 -35.41 5.62 -27.79
N GLY A 314 -34.66 5.26 -26.76
CA GLY A 314 -34.93 4.07 -25.95
C GLY A 314 -35.04 4.44 -24.47
N ILE A 315 -35.71 3.60 -23.67
CA ILE A 315 -35.75 3.64 -22.22
C ILE A 315 -34.35 4.07 -21.75
N THR A 316 -34.28 5.20 -21.07
CA THR A 316 -33.04 5.80 -20.56
C THR A 316 -32.40 4.77 -19.65
N ASP A 317 -31.57 3.88 -20.23
CA ASP A 317 -30.87 2.84 -19.48
C ASP A 317 -29.77 3.53 -18.68
N THR A 318 -30.15 4.01 -17.51
CA THR A 318 -29.29 4.66 -16.52
C THR A 318 -28.31 3.69 -15.89
N ARG A 319 -28.16 2.47 -16.47
CA ARG A 319 -27.17 1.50 -15.99
C ARG A 319 -25.78 2.07 -16.18
N LYS A 320 -25.02 2.14 -15.10
CA LYS A 320 -23.64 2.63 -15.08
C LYS A 320 -22.73 2.03 -16.19
N TRP A 321 -23.05 0.83 -16.69
CA TRP A 321 -22.30 0.15 -17.75
C TRP A 321 -22.66 0.56 -19.18
N TYR A 322 -23.62 1.48 -19.33
CA TYR A 322 -24.09 1.99 -20.63
C TYR A 322 -23.80 3.47 -20.82
N LEU A 323 -23.93 4.27 -19.78
CA LEU A 323 -23.78 5.72 -19.85
C LEU A 323 -22.89 6.21 -18.71
N THR A 324 -21.86 6.95 -19.05
CA THR A 324 -20.93 7.57 -18.10
C THR A 324 -20.89 9.08 -18.30
N THR A 325 -20.51 9.81 -17.27
CA THR A 325 -20.36 11.27 -17.39
C THR A 325 -19.10 11.63 -18.18
N LEU A 326 -19.12 12.77 -18.85
CA LEU A 326 -17.95 13.30 -19.56
C LEU A 326 -16.75 13.49 -18.59
N THR A 327 -17.03 13.87 -17.34
CA THR A 327 -15.99 13.99 -16.29
C THR A 327 -15.30 12.67 -16.01
N ASP A 328 -16.05 11.56 -15.92
CA ASP A 328 -15.48 10.21 -15.73
C ASP A 328 -14.60 9.79 -16.92
N VAL A 329 -15.03 10.12 -18.14
CA VAL A 329 -14.25 9.88 -19.35
C VAL A 329 -12.93 10.67 -19.33
N GLU A 330 -12.96 11.94 -18.93
CA GLU A 330 -11.74 12.77 -18.86
C GLU A 330 -10.79 12.29 -17.76
N GLU A 331 -11.29 11.81 -16.62
CA GLU A 331 -10.45 11.18 -15.59
C GLU A 331 -9.69 9.96 -16.14
N VAL A 332 -10.38 9.09 -16.88
CA VAL A 332 -9.75 7.93 -17.54
C VAL A 332 -8.70 8.37 -18.56
N LYS A 333 -8.98 9.39 -19.37
CA LYS A 333 -8.00 9.94 -20.32
C LYS A 333 -6.77 10.48 -19.63
N LEU A 334 -6.90 11.17 -18.49
CA LEU A 334 -5.77 11.67 -17.69
C LEU A 334 -4.83 10.53 -17.29
N VAL A 335 -5.38 9.42 -16.81
CA VAL A 335 -4.55 8.27 -16.42
C VAL A 335 -3.88 7.62 -17.62
N ILE A 336 -4.58 7.46 -18.76
CA ILE A 336 -3.97 6.92 -19.97
C ILE A 336 -2.78 7.78 -20.43
N ARG A 337 -2.88 9.12 -20.31
CA ARG A 337 -1.76 10.04 -20.61
C ARG A 337 -0.55 9.84 -19.71
N MET A 338 -0.74 9.34 -18.50
CA MET A 338 0.37 9.06 -17.58
C MET A 338 1.10 7.75 -17.90
N LEU A 339 0.51 6.82 -18.66
CA LEU A 339 1.11 5.52 -18.96
C LEU A 339 2.48 5.62 -19.65
N PRO A 340 2.71 6.51 -20.67
CA PRO A 340 4.04 6.65 -21.26
C PRO A 340 5.10 7.11 -20.25
N ILE A 341 4.74 8.02 -19.33
CA ILE A 341 5.63 8.47 -18.25
C ILE A 341 5.97 7.31 -17.32
N TRP A 342 5.00 6.49 -16.95
CA TRP A 342 5.25 5.29 -16.15
C TRP A 342 6.17 4.30 -16.86
N ALA A 343 5.96 4.10 -18.17
CA ALA A 343 6.83 3.24 -18.96
C ALA A 343 8.30 3.68 -18.91
N THR A 344 8.58 4.98 -18.99
CA THR A 344 9.95 5.50 -18.89
C THR A 344 10.55 5.33 -17.49
N THR A 345 9.74 5.33 -16.43
CA THR A 345 10.23 5.15 -15.06
C THR A 345 10.53 3.69 -14.70
N ILE A 346 10.12 2.70 -15.51
CA ILE A 346 10.39 1.27 -15.25
C ILE A 346 11.89 1.02 -15.11
N MET A 347 12.73 1.60 -15.99
CA MET A 347 14.18 1.41 -15.94
C MET A 347 14.79 1.94 -14.64
N PHE A 348 14.33 3.11 -14.16
CA PHE A 348 14.75 3.66 -12.87
C PHE A 348 14.41 2.70 -11.72
N TRP A 349 13.17 2.22 -11.66
CA TRP A 349 12.75 1.30 -10.60
C TRP A 349 13.44 -0.07 -10.69
N THR A 350 13.76 -0.53 -11.89
CA THR A 350 14.55 -1.75 -12.10
C THR A 350 15.95 -1.61 -11.50
N ILE A 351 16.64 -0.50 -11.76
CA ILE A 351 17.95 -0.21 -11.17
C ILE A 351 17.85 -0.10 -9.65
N HIS A 352 16.86 0.66 -9.16
CA HIS A 352 16.64 0.84 -7.72
C HIS A 352 16.40 -0.50 -6.99
N ALA A 353 15.66 -1.43 -7.59
CA ALA A 353 15.43 -2.76 -7.01
C ALA A 353 16.71 -3.57 -6.81
N GLN A 354 17.76 -3.32 -7.62
CA GLN A 354 19.05 -4.01 -7.46
C GLN A 354 19.80 -3.62 -6.18
N MET A 355 19.51 -2.45 -5.61
CA MET A 355 20.13 -2.00 -4.36
C MET A 355 19.80 -2.91 -3.17
N THR A 356 18.62 -3.55 -3.18
CA THR A 356 18.20 -4.47 -2.12
C THR A 356 18.63 -5.92 -2.36
N THR A 357 19.22 -6.24 -3.51
CA THR A 357 19.58 -7.60 -3.92
C THR A 357 21.07 -7.71 -4.25
N PHE A 358 21.48 -7.29 -5.43
CA PHE A 358 22.87 -7.46 -5.88
C PHE A 358 23.88 -6.62 -5.12
N SER A 359 23.54 -5.38 -4.75
CA SER A 359 24.44 -4.55 -3.93
C SER A 359 24.65 -5.16 -2.53
N VAL A 360 23.61 -5.79 -1.96
CA VAL A 360 23.74 -6.53 -0.70
C VAL A 360 24.67 -7.75 -0.89
N SER A 361 24.52 -8.49 -1.99
CA SER A 361 25.42 -9.61 -2.31
C SER A 361 26.87 -9.15 -2.52
N GLN A 362 27.09 -8.02 -3.19
CA GLN A 362 28.41 -7.42 -3.38
C GLN A 362 29.02 -7.01 -2.04
N ALA A 363 28.25 -6.36 -1.17
CA ALA A 363 28.73 -5.93 0.14
C ALA A 363 29.18 -7.09 1.05
N THR A 364 28.73 -8.33 0.81
CA THR A 364 29.25 -9.51 1.56
C THR A 364 30.70 -9.82 1.22
N THR A 365 31.19 -9.41 0.06
CA THR A 365 32.59 -9.66 -0.39
C THR A 365 33.55 -8.53 -0.02
N MET A 366 33.05 -7.42 0.54
CA MET A 366 33.83 -6.24 0.90
C MET A 366 34.30 -6.30 2.36
N ASP A 367 35.42 -5.62 2.67
CA ASP A 367 35.80 -5.41 4.06
C ASP A 367 34.90 -4.36 4.71
N ARG A 368 34.17 -4.79 5.72
CA ARG A 368 33.13 -4.00 6.42
C ARG A 368 33.56 -3.57 7.82
N HIS A 369 34.85 -3.76 8.19
CA HIS A 369 35.31 -3.39 9.51
C HIS A 369 35.54 -1.87 9.65
N ILE A 370 35.00 -1.29 10.72
CA ILE A 370 35.37 0.05 11.19
C ILE A 370 36.16 -0.13 12.50
N GLY A 371 37.49 0.06 12.40
CA GLY A 371 38.37 -0.20 13.53
C GLY A 371 38.50 -1.68 13.81
N LYS A 372 38.87 -2.06 15.08
CA LYS A 372 39.21 -3.45 15.43
C LYS A 372 38.01 -4.30 15.86
N SER A 373 36.87 -3.74 16.19
CA SER A 373 35.77 -4.47 16.86
C SER A 373 34.40 -4.29 16.27
N PHE A 374 34.18 -3.31 15.39
CA PHE A 374 32.84 -3.05 14.82
C PHE A 374 32.79 -3.40 13.34
N GLN A 375 31.85 -4.28 12.99
CA GLN A 375 31.58 -4.67 11.60
C GLN A 375 30.24 -4.07 11.16
N ILE A 376 30.25 -3.28 10.07
CA ILE A 376 29.04 -2.69 9.51
C ILE A 376 28.15 -3.81 8.96
N PRO A 377 26.82 -3.81 9.25
CA PRO A 377 25.88 -4.71 8.61
C PRO A 377 25.94 -4.60 7.09
N VAL A 378 25.78 -5.71 6.39
CA VAL A 378 25.92 -5.79 4.92
C VAL A 378 25.12 -4.73 4.19
N HIS A 379 23.89 -4.49 4.60
CA HIS A 379 23.01 -3.53 3.95
C HIS A 379 23.48 -2.07 4.12
N CYS A 380 24.03 -1.70 5.27
CA CYS A 380 24.55 -0.34 5.50
C CYS A 380 25.81 -0.04 4.68
N SER A 381 26.66 -1.04 4.39
CA SER A 381 27.85 -0.82 3.55
C SER A 381 27.50 -0.59 2.08
N SER A 382 26.40 -1.18 1.60
CA SER A 382 25.87 -0.95 0.25
C SER A 382 25.39 0.48 0.01
N CYS A 383 24.92 1.18 1.05
CA CYS A 383 24.49 2.58 0.93
C CYS A 383 25.63 3.60 0.76
N LYS A 384 26.88 3.22 1.09
CA LYS A 384 28.04 4.11 0.93
C LYS A 384 28.52 4.28 -0.50
N GLU A 385 28.21 3.33 -1.39
CA GLU A 385 28.62 3.40 -2.81
C GLU A 385 27.69 4.22 -3.68
N SER A 386 26.50 4.58 -3.18
CA SER A 386 25.47 5.32 -3.92
C SER A 386 25.38 6.80 -3.54
N ALA A 387 26.27 7.33 -2.69
CA ALA A 387 26.42 8.73 -2.34
C ALA A 387 27.70 9.30 -2.97
#